data_fcc50b57721e7fc0392ec4071fc4c1a3
#
_entry.id   fcc50b57721e7fc0392ec4071fc4c1a3
#
_cell.length_a   1.000
_cell.length_b   1.000
_cell.length_c   1.000
_cell.angle_alpha   90.00
_cell.angle_beta   90.00
_cell.angle_gamma   90.00
#
_symmetry.space_group_name_H-M   'P 1'
#
loop_
_entity.id
_entity.type
_entity.pdbx_description
1 polymer ?
#
loop_
_entity_poly.entity_id
_entity_poly.type
_entity_poly.pdbx_seq_one_letter_code
_entity_poly.pdbx_strand_id
1 'polypeptide(L)'
;MSFITGVGLTPFGRHEGSSSLDLMSRAAQAALDDAGLKRADIDGILCGYSTVSPHIMLATVFAEHFGIRPSYAHAVQVGGATGLAMTMLAHHLVESGVARNVLVVAGENRLTGQSRDASIQALAQVGHPDYEVPLGPTIPAYYGLVATRYMHEYGVTEEDLAEFAVLMRANACTHPGAQFQDAITVAEIMASKPVAMPLKLLDCCPVSDGGAAFVISRERTGEAGVRIRGCAQAHTHQHVTAAPGLSELGAEISIARAREATGLAISDVRYAAIYDSFTITLAMLLEDLGLAGRGEAAARVRAGHFSRDGAMPLNTHGGLLSYGHC
;
A
#
# COMPACT_ATOMS: atom_id res chain seq x y z
N MET A 1 -14.85 18.43 8.67
CA MET A 1 -13.45 18.01 8.93
C MET A 1 -13.47 16.55 9.37
N SER A 2 -12.49 15.77 8.97
CA SER A 2 -12.34 14.40 9.42
C SER A 2 -10.91 14.12 9.90
N PHE A 3 -10.75 13.14 10.76
CA PHE A 3 -9.50 12.80 11.42
C PHE A 3 -9.30 11.28 11.42
N ILE A 4 -8.07 10.84 11.20
CA ILE A 4 -7.66 9.48 11.57
C ILE A 4 -7.47 9.50 13.07
N THR A 5 -8.28 8.75 13.81
CA THR A 5 -8.35 8.82 15.27
C THR A 5 -7.83 7.58 15.98
N GLY A 6 -7.65 6.49 15.27
CA GLY A 6 -7.05 5.28 15.78
C GLY A 6 -6.53 4.40 14.66
N VAL A 7 -5.47 3.66 14.94
CA VAL A 7 -4.81 2.74 14.02
C VAL A 7 -4.56 1.40 14.68
N GLY A 8 -4.63 0.33 13.90
CA GLY A 8 -4.39 -1.03 14.37
C GLY A 8 -3.76 -1.89 13.29
N LEU A 9 -2.74 -2.65 13.68
CA LEU A 9 -2.01 -3.57 12.83
C LEU A 9 -1.84 -4.91 13.54
N THR A 10 -1.85 -6.00 12.79
CA THR A 10 -1.22 -7.23 13.26
C THR A 10 0.27 -7.20 12.91
N PRO A 11 1.13 -7.96 13.59
CA PRO A 11 2.42 -8.28 13.01
C PRO A 11 2.24 -8.87 11.61
N PHE A 12 3.15 -8.58 10.67
CA PHE A 12 3.11 -9.16 9.32
C PHE A 12 4.06 -10.36 9.25
N GLY A 13 3.67 -11.40 8.52
CA GLY A 13 4.44 -12.63 8.40
C GLY A 13 3.54 -13.85 8.26
N ARG A 14 3.85 -14.95 8.97
CA ARG A 14 3.06 -16.19 8.94
C ARG A 14 2.09 -16.22 10.13
N HIS A 15 0.82 -16.46 9.84
CA HIS A 15 -0.25 -16.60 10.84
C HIS A 15 -1.01 -17.90 10.66
N GLU A 16 -0.35 -19.04 10.96
CA GLU A 16 -0.95 -20.36 10.83
C GLU A 16 -2.29 -20.46 11.57
N GLY A 17 -3.30 -20.99 10.89
CA GLY A 17 -4.63 -21.19 11.45
C GLY A 17 -5.47 -19.91 11.60
N SER A 18 -5.00 -18.75 11.19
CA SER A 18 -5.78 -17.52 11.16
C SER A 18 -6.43 -17.33 9.79
N SER A 19 -7.71 -16.98 9.75
CA SER A 19 -8.38 -16.55 8.52
C SER A 19 -8.14 -15.05 8.26
N SER A 20 -8.44 -14.59 7.04
CA SER A 20 -8.43 -13.16 6.72
C SER A 20 -9.33 -12.36 7.66
N LEU A 21 -10.51 -12.89 8.01
CA LEU A 21 -11.47 -12.24 8.93
C LEU A 21 -10.91 -12.13 10.36
N ASP A 22 -10.15 -13.13 10.83
CA ASP A 22 -9.49 -13.08 12.14
C ASP A 22 -8.41 -11.99 12.20
N LEU A 23 -7.60 -11.89 11.14
CA LEU A 23 -6.56 -10.86 11.02
C LEU A 23 -7.17 -9.45 10.94
N MET A 24 -8.21 -9.29 10.13
CA MET A 24 -8.98 -8.05 10.07
C MET A 24 -9.57 -7.68 11.42
N SER A 25 -10.13 -8.65 12.15
CA SER A 25 -10.77 -8.42 13.46
C SER A 25 -9.76 -7.97 14.52
N ARG A 26 -8.57 -8.57 14.53
CA ARG A 26 -7.48 -8.15 15.46
C ARG A 26 -7.03 -6.72 15.17
N ALA A 27 -6.81 -6.39 13.89
CA ALA A 27 -6.45 -5.04 13.48
C ALA A 27 -7.55 -4.02 13.80
N ALA A 28 -8.81 -4.37 13.52
CA ALA A 28 -9.97 -3.53 13.81
C ALA A 28 -10.12 -3.27 15.31
N GLN A 29 -9.96 -4.30 16.15
CA GLN A 29 -10.04 -4.13 17.61
C GLN A 29 -8.92 -3.21 18.12
N ALA A 30 -7.69 -3.40 17.62
CA ALA A 30 -6.58 -2.53 17.99
C ALA A 30 -6.82 -1.07 17.57
N ALA A 31 -7.40 -0.83 16.39
CA ALA A 31 -7.75 0.51 15.92
C ALA A 31 -8.84 1.17 16.78
N LEU A 32 -9.82 0.40 17.26
CA LEU A 32 -10.85 0.89 18.18
C LEU A 32 -10.26 1.23 19.55
N ASP A 33 -9.39 0.37 20.06
CA ASP A 33 -8.73 0.58 21.37
C ASP A 33 -7.85 1.85 21.33
N ASP A 34 -7.10 2.06 20.24
CA ASP A 34 -6.29 3.26 20.02
C ASP A 34 -7.14 4.53 19.89
N ALA A 35 -8.31 4.43 19.23
CA ALA A 35 -9.27 5.52 19.12
C ALA A 35 -10.05 5.80 20.43
N GLY A 36 -10.02 4.90 21.39
CA GLY A 36 -10.88 4.95 22.58
C GLY A 36 -12.36 4.75 22.27
N LEU A 37 -12.68 4.03 21.17
CA LEU A 37 -14.04 3.77 20.71
C LEU A 37 -14.46 2.33 20.98
N LYS A 38 -15.78 2.12 21.09
CA LYS A 38 -16.39 0.80 21.17
C LYS A 38 -16.94 0.39 19.80
N ARG A 39 -17.15 -0.90 19.59
CA ARG A 39 -17.80 -1.44 18.38
C ARG A 39 -19.15 -0.78 18.07
N ALA A 40 -19.92 -0.43 19.10
CA ALA A 40 -21.21 0.25 18.94
C ALA A 40 -21.12 1.70 18.44
N ASP A 41 -19.93 2.31 18.53
CA ASP A 41 -19.71 3.69 18.07
C ASP A 41 -19.42 3.75 16.56
N ILE A 42 -19.22 2.60 15.89
CA ILE A 42 -18.94 2.51 14.46
C ILE A 42 -20.25 2.43 13.69
N ASP A 43 -20.49 3.45 12.87
CA ASP A 43 -21.67 3.57 12.02
C ASP A 43 -21.39 3.41 10.52
N GLY A 44 -20.10 3.41 10.12
CA GLY A 44 -19.66 3.12 8.76
C GLY A 44 -18.52 2.10 8.74
N ILE A 45 -18.50 1.23 7.71
CA ILE A 45 -17.39 0.32 7.44
C ILE A 45 -17.01 0.32 5.97
N LEU A 46 -15.71 0.37 5.72
CA LEU A 46 -15.09 0.13 4.42
C LEU A 46 -14.11 -1.02 4.55
N CYS A 47 -14.31 -2.04 3.72
CA CYS A 47 -13.53 -3.27 3.75
C CYS A 47 -12.71 -3.38 2.46
N GLY A 48 -11.41 -3.63 2.56
CA GLY A 48 -10.62 -4.04 1.40
C GLY A 48 -11.05 -5.41 0.90
N TYR A 49 -10.90 -5.65 -0.39
CA TYR A 49 -11.17 -6.98 -0.96
C TYR A 49 -10.19 -8.03 -0.42
N SER A 50 -10.59 -9.31 -0.52
CA SER A 50 -9.73 -10.45 -0.18
C SER A 50 -9.61 -11.40 -1.38
N THR A 51 -8.39 -11.85 -1.67
CA THR A 51 -8.12 -12.86 -2.70
C THR A 51 -8.20 -14.28 -2.15
N VAL A 52 -8.01 -14.45 -0.84
CA VAL A 52 -8.10 -15.75 -0.15
C VAL A 52 -9.53 -16.08 0.25
N SER A 53 -10.30 -15.08 0.65
CA SER A 53 -11.71 -15.21 1.03
C SER A 53 -12.58 -14.32 0.14
N PRO A 54 -12.64 -14.57 -1.17
CA PRO A 54 -13.39 -13.74 -2.08
C PRO A 54 -14.89 -13.88 -1.80
N HIS A 55 -15.48 -12.83 -1.23
CA HIS A 55 -16.90 -12.75 -0.95
C HIS A 55 -17.48 -11.48 -1.53
N ILE A 56 -18.58 -11.61 -2.31
CA ILE A 56 -19.20 -10.45 -2.97
C ILE A 56 -19.64 -9.39 -1.96
N MET A 57 -20.07 -9.83 -0.76
CA MET A 57 -20.55 -8.96 0.33
C MET A 57 -19.56 -8.93 1.49
N LEU A 58 -18.25 -8.83 1.21
CA LEU A 58 -17.21 -8.99 2.24
C LEU A 58 -17.36 -8.01 3.42
N ALA A 59 -17.73 -6.77 3.16
CA ALA A 59 -17.94 -5.78 4.23
C ALA A 59 -19.05 -6.17 5.21
N THR A 60 -20.15 -6.71 4.70
CA THR A 60 -21.27 -7.19 5.54
C THR A 60 -20.88 -8.46 6.30
N VAL A 61 -20.19 -9.39 5.64
CA VAL A 61 -19.68 -10.62 6.30
C VAL A 61 -18.69 -10.27 7.42
N PHE A 62 -17.79 -9.33 7.17
CA PHE A 62 -16.88 -8.87 8.20
C PHE A 62 -17.64 -8.17 9.36
N ALA A 63 -18.64 -7.34 9.05
CA ALA A 63 -19.45 -6.68 10.08
C ALA A 63 -20.14 -7.69 11.00
N GLU A 64 -20.71 -8.77 10.44
CA GLU A 64 -21.29 -9.88 11.21
C GLU A 64 -20.25 -10.60 12.06
N HIS A 65 -19.09 -10.94 11.45
CA HIS A 65 -17.99 -11.63 12.14
C HIS A 65 -17.41 -10.81 13.29
N PHE A 66 -17.21 -9.52 13.06
CA PHE A 66 -16.68 -8.58 14.06
C PHE A 66 -17.73 -8.14 15.09
N GLY A 67 -19.02 -8.39 14.86
CA GLY A 67 -20.11 -8.07 15.77
C GLY A 67 -20.49 -6.58 15.81
N ILE A 68 -20.50 -5.91 14.64
CA ILE A 68 -20.96 -4.52 14.47
C ILE A 68 -22.17 -4.46 13.54
N ARG A 69 -22.96 -3.39 13.64
CA ARG A 69 -24.15 -3.15 12.82
C ARG A 69 -24.09 -1.74 12.24
N PRO A 70 -23.20 -1.49 11.28
CA PRO A 70 -23.06 -0.17 10.68
C PRO A 70 -24.26 0.16 9.80
N SER A 71 -24.59 1.45 9.68
CA SER A 71 -25.57 1.96 8.73
C SER A 71 -25.04 2.06 7.29
N TYR A 72 -23.70 2.03 7.12
CA TYR A 72 -23.01 2.08 5.85
C TYR A 72 -21.93 0.99 5.78
N ALA A 73 -21.96 0.14 4.75
CA ALA A 73 -21.00 -0.93 4.57
C ALA A 73 -20.67 -1.13 3.08
N HIS A 74 -19.41 -0.99 2.69
CA HIS A 74 -18.94 -1.24 1.33
C HIS A 74 -17.58 -1.94 1.30
N ALA A 75 -17.43 -2.88 0.34
CA ALA A 75 -16.12 -3.41 -0.05
C ALA A 75 -15.56 -2.57 -1.21
N VAL A 76 -14.27 -2.30 -1.17
CA VAL A 76 -13.55 -1.51 -2.19
C VAL A 76 -12.45 -2.36 -2.81
N GLN A 77 -12.36 -2.34 -4.13
CA GLN A 77 -11.37 -3.10 -4.89
C GLN A 77 -10.79 -2.25 -6.02
N VAL A 78 -9.61 -1.69 -5.79
CA VAL A 78 -8.84 -0.91 -6.77
C VAL A 78 -7.34 -1.26 -6.68
N GLY A 79 -7.05 -2.55 -6.51
CA GLY A 79 -5.68 -3.06 -6.43
C GLY A 79 -4.88 -2.45 -5.28
N GLY A 80 -3.62 -2.14 -5.51
CA GLY A 80 -2.73 -1.54 -4.50
C GLY A 80 -3.17 -0.17 -3.98
N ALA A 81 -4.04 0.54 -4.70
CA ALA A 81 -4.60 1.83 -4.26
C ALA A 81 -5.79 1.70 -3.29
N THR A 82 -6.24 0.48 -2.97
CA THR A 82 -7.46 0.23 -2.18
C THR A 82 -7.44 0.95 -0.83
N GLY A 83 -6.34 0.92 -0.10
CA GLY A 83 -6.24 1.57 1.21
C GLY A 83 -6.46 3.09 1.15
N LEU A 84 -5.83 3.76 0.16
CA LEU A 84 -6.00 5.20 -0.04
C LEU A 84 -7.39 5.55 -0.60
N ALA A 85 -7.95 4.72 -1.48
CA ALA A 85 -9.30 4.89 -1.98
C ALA A 85 -10.35 4.78 -0.86
N MET A 86 -10.19 3.82 0.05
CA MET A 86 -11.01 3.70 1.26
C MET A 86 -10.86 4.92 2.18
N THR A 87 -9.64 5.44 2.35
CA THR A 87 -9.38 6.66 3.12
C THR A 87 -10.15 7.85 2.55
N MET A 88 -10.08 8.04 1.22
CA MET A 88 -10.80 9.10 0.52
C MET A 88 -12.32 8.94 0.67
N LEU A 89 -12.84 7.74 0.50
CA LEU A 89 -14.27 7.47 0.64
C LEU A 89 -14.75 7.70 2.09
N ALA A 90 -14.01 7.21 3.08
CA ALA A 90 -14.33 7.44 4.49
C ALA A 90 -14.29 8.93 4.87
N HIS A 91 -13.30 9.67 4.35
CA HIS A 91 -13.24 11.12 4.50
C HIS A 91 -14.52 11.79 3.97
N HIS A 92 -14.96 11.45 2.76
CA HIS A 92 -16.18 12.02 2.17
C HIS A 92 -17.46 11.61 2.91
N LEU A 93 -17.57 10.37 3.40
CA LEU A 93 -18.70 9.91 4.20
C LEU A 93 -18.82 10.69 5.51
N VAL A 94 -17.69 10.98 6.16
CA VAL A 94 -17.66 11.77 7.39
C VAL A 94 -17.94 13.25 7.12
N GLU A 95 -17.35 13.84 6.08
CA GLU A 95 -17.57 15.24 5.72
C GLU A 95 -19.02 15.53 5.34
N SER A 96 -19.65 14.62 4.60
CA SER A 96 -21.06 14.74 4.19
C SER A 96 -22.05 14.40 5.30
N GLY A 97 -21.60 13.88 6.44
CA GLY A 97 -22.44 13.50 7.57
C GLY A 97 -23.22 12.20 7.38
N VAL A 98 -22.87 11.38 6.40
CA VAL A 98 -23.44 10.03 6.17
C VAL A 98 -23.02 9.09 7.29
N ALA A 99 -21.78 9.22 7.78
CA ALA A 99 -21.27 8.49 8.92
C ALA A 99 -20.50 9.41 9.85
N ARG A 100 -20.43 9.06 11.14
CA ARG A 100 -19.66 9.77 12.15
C ARG A 100 -18.30 9.13 12.39
N ASN A 101 -18.27 7.80 12.46
CA ASN A 101 -17.06 7.00 12.68
C ASN A 101 -17.03 5.86 11.67
N VAL A 102 -16.07 5.93 10.74
CA VAL A 102 -15.88 4.91 9.70
C VAL A 102 -14.67 4.05 10.05
N LEU A 103 -14.90 2.76 10.24
CA LEU A 103 -13.84 1.76 10.33
C LEU A 103 -13.39 1.38 8.92
N VAL A 104 -12.12 1.60 8.62
CA VAL A 104 -11.47 1.14 7.40
C VAL A 104 -10.62 -0.06 7.75
N VAL A 105 -10.82 -1.21 7.08
CA VAL A 105 -10.16 -2.46 7.44
C VAL A 105 -9.81 -3.28 6.20
N ALA A 106 -8.64 -3.89 6.20
CA ALA A 106 -8.23 -4.91 5.24
C ALA A 106 -7.35 -5.95 5.91
N GLY A 107 -7.32 -7.16 5.38
CA GLY A 107 -6.46 -8.24 5.88
C GLY A 107 -6.52 -9.46 4.97
N GLU A 108 -5.39 -10.13 4.87
CA GLU A 108 -5.21 -11.32 4.05
C GLU A 108 -4.32 -12.33 4.76
N ASN A 109 -4.59 -13.61 4.52
CA ASN A 109 -3.70 -14.70 4.91
C ASN A 109 -3.15 -15.41 3.66
N ARG A 110 -2.59 -14.64 2.73
CA ARG A 110 -2.11 -15.16 1.42
C ARG A 110 -0.94 -16.12 1.55
N LEU A 111 -0.11 -15.96 2.58
CA LEU A 111 1.07 -16.80 2.81
C LEU A 111 0.70 -18.19 3.35
N THR A 112 -0.34 -18.29 4.20
CA THR A 112 -0.72 -19.54 4.85
C THR A 112 -2.08 -20.07 4.40
N GLY A 113 -2.98 -19.24 3.90
CA GLY A 113 -4.36 -19.60 3.60
C GLY A 113 -4.61 -20.10 2.17
N GLN A 114 -3.63 -20.01 1.27
CA GLN A 114 -3.77 -20.51 -0.09
C GLN A 114 -2.46 -21.05 -0.66
N SER A 115 -2.55 -21.88 -1.70
CA SER A 115 -1.36 -22.35 -2.43
C SER A 115 -0.77 -21.23 -3.30
N ARG A 116 0.54 -21.35 -3.62
CA ARG A 116 1.22 -20.44 -4.55
C ARG A 116 0.49 -20.36 -5.90
N ASP A 117 0.06 -21.49 -6.44
CA ASP A 117 -0.61 -21.55 -7.75
C ASP A 117 -1.98 -20.86 -7.71
N ALA A 118 -2.75 -21.03 -6.64
CA ALA A 118 -4.01 -20.31 -6.45
C ALA A 118 -3.78 -18.80 -6.38
N SER A 119 -2.73 -18.36 -5.68
CA SER A 119 -2.34 -16.94 -5.62
C SER A 119 -1.97 -16.39 -7.00
N ILE A 120 -1.19 -17.14 -7.80
CA ILE A 120 -0.82 -16.75 -9.17
C ILE A 120 -2.07 -16.65 -10.05
N GLN A 121 -2.99 -17.63 -9.99
CA GLN A 121 -4.23 -17.61 -10.75
C GLN A 121 -5.15 -16.44 -10.39
N ALA A 122 -5.29 -16.14 -9.09
CA ALA A 122 -6.08 -14.99 -8.65
C ALA A 122 -5.50 -13.67 -9.18
N LEU A 123 -4.18 -13.52 -9.13
CA LEU A 123 -3.51 -12.31 -9.60
C LEU A 123 -3.41 -12.19 -11.12
N ALA A 124 -3.45 -13.30 -11.86
CA ALA A 124 -3.48 -13.27 -13.32
C ALA A 124 -4.71 -12.53 -13.89
N GLN A 125 -5.80 -12.44 -13.11
CA GLN A 125 -7.02 -11.73 -13.50
C GLN A 125 -6.84 -10.21 -13.66
N VAL A 126 -5.71 -9.64 -13.25
CA VAL A 126 -5.43 -8.20 -13.46
C VAL A 126 -5.04 -7.88 -14.90
N GLY A 127 -4.58 -8.89 -15.67
CA GLY A 127 -4.19 -8.75 -17.08
C GLY A 127 -5.38 -8.72 -18.03
N HIS A 128 -5.17 -8.14 -19.22
CA HIS A 128 -6.18 -8.15 -20.29
C HIS A 128 -6.44 -9.59 -20.76
N PRO A 129 -7.70 -10.07 -20.76
CA PRO A 129 -8.02 -11.48 -21.03
C PRO A 129 -7.58 -11.97 -22.39
N ASP A 130 -7.60 -11.11 -23.42
CA ASP A 130 -7.27 -11.50 -24.79
C ASP A 130 -5.82 -11.23 -25.20
N TYR A 131 -5.19 -10.19 -24.62
CA TYR A 131 -3.86 -9.73 -25.06
C TYR A 131 -2.73 -10.02 -24.08
N GLU A 132 -3.03 -10.17 -22.80
CA GLU A 132 -2.01 -10.36 -21.77
C GLU A 132 -2.09 -11.74 -21.12
N VAL A 133 -3.25 -12.14 -20.60
CA VAL A 133 -3.42 -13.43 -19.90
C VAL A 133 -2.96 -14.63 -20.75
N PRO A 134 -3.20 -14.72 -22.09
CA PRO A 134 -2.73 -15.84 -22.88
C PRO A 134 -1.21 -15.97 -22.95
N LEU A 135 -0.45 -14.90 -22.68
CA LEU A 135 1.02 -14.91 -22.64
C LEU A 135 1.56 -15.39 -21.27
N GLY A 136 0.69 -15.57 -20.28
CA GLY A 136 1.03 -16.10 -18.96
C GLY A 136 1.92 -15.22 -18.07
N PRO A 137 1.89 -13.86 -18.16
CA PRO A 137 2.72 -13.03 -17.31
C PRO A 137 2.26 -13.12 -15.86
N THR A 138 3.24 -13.12 -14.96
CA THR A 138 2.99 -12.90 -13.53
C THR A 138 3.08 -11.41 -13.20
N ILE A 139 2.59 -11.00 -12.03
CA ILE A 139 2.72 -9.60 -11.59
C ILE A 139 4.16 -9.08 -11.67
N PRO A 140 5.19 -9.81 -11.18
CA PRO A 140 6.57 -9.37 -11.35
C PRO A 140 6.99 -9.16 -12.82
N ALA A 141 6.42 -9.92 -13.77
CA ALA A 141 6.75 -9.75 -15.19
C ALA A 141 6.29 -8.41 -15.75
N TYR A 142 5.10 -7.94 -15.37
CA TYR A 142 4.63 -6.59 -15.74
C TYR A 142 5.57 -5.51 -15.20
N TYR A 143 5.97 -5.61 -13.93
CA TYR A 143 6.91 -4.65 -13.33
C TYR A 143 8.32 -4.77 -13.92
N GLY A 144 8.73 -5.96 -14.35
CA GLY A 144 9.98 -6.16 -15.10
C GLY A 144 10.00 -5.40 -16.43
N LEU A 145 8.87 -5.40 -17.17
CA LEU A 145 8.72 -4.60 -18.39
C LEU A 145 8.83 -3.09 -18.11
N VAL A 146 8.13 -2.63 -17.07
CA VAL A 146 8.18 -1.23 -16.61
C VAL A 146 9.60 -0.85 -16.21
N ALA A 147 10.28 -1.69 -15.41
CA ALA A 147 11.65 -1.44 -14.97
C ALA A 147 12.63 -1.37 -16.14
N THR A 148 12.52 -2.29 -17.11
CA THR A 148 13.35 -2.29 -18.32
C THR A 148 13.17 -0.99 -19.11
N ARG A 149 11.94 -0.53 -19.28
CA ARG A 149 11.63 0.72 -19.98
C ARG A 149 12.19 1.93 -19.24
N TYR A 150 11.95 2.02 -17.95
CA TYR A 150 12.44 3.10 -17.09
C TYR A 150 13.97 3.20 -17.09
N MET A 151 14.66 2.06 -16.94
CA MET A 151 16.12 2.00 -17.00
C MET A 151 16.66 2.47 -18.34
N HIS A 152 16.01 2.09 -19.44
CA HIS A 152 16.39 2.51 -20.78
C HIS A 152 16.20 4.03 -21.00
N GLU A 153 15.09 4.59 -20.54
CA GLU A 153 14.75 6.01 -20.73
C GLU A 153 15.64 6.95 -19.90
N TYR A 154 15.96 6.55 -18.68
CA TYR A 154 16.63 7.44 -17.74
C TYR A 154 18.07 7.04 -17.41
N GLY A 155 18.59 5.97 -18.02
CA GLY A 155 19.94 5.47 -17.75
C GLY A 155 20.16 4.95 -16.34
N VAL A 156 19.07 4.55 -15.65
CA VAL A 156 19.10 3.97 -14.31
C VAL A 156 19.57 2.53 -14.36
N THR A 157 20.37 2.08 -13.42
CA THR A 157 20.91 0.72 -13.34
C THR A 157 20.12 -0.17 -12.38
N GLU A 158 20.40 -1.47 -12.37
CA GLU A 158 19.82 -2.42 -11.41
C GLU A 158 20.31 -2.11 -9.99
N GLU A 159 21.56 -1.66 -9.82
CA GLU A 159 22.13 -1.20 -8.56
C GLU A 159 21.41 0.05 -8.03
N ASP A 160 21.01 0.96 -8.91
CA ASP A 160 20.20 2.12 -8.54
C ASP A 160 18.84 1.70 -7.98
N LEU A 161 18.18 0.70 -8.58
CA LEU A 161 16.93 0.17 -8.06
C LEU A 161 17.13 -0.55 -6.71
N ALA A 162 18.24 -1.24 -6.52
CA ALA A 162 18.57 -1.94 -5.28
C ALA A 162 18.68 -1.00 -4.07
N GLU A 163 19.07 0.26 -4.27
CA GLU A 163 19.17 1.26 -3.18
C GLU A 163 17.83 1.48 -2.45
N PHE A 164 16.71 1.37 -3.15
CA PHE A 164 15.39 1.48 -2.52
C PHE A 164 15.11 0.31 -1.56
N ALA A 165 15.51 -0.91 -1.91
CA ALA A 165 15.36 -2.06 -1.04
C ALA A 165 16.27 -1.97 0.19
N VAL A 166 17.51 -1.47 0.03
CA VAL A 166 18.42 -1.18 1.15
C VAL A 166 17.80 -0.17 2.11
N LEU A 167 17.25 0.94 1.59
CA LEU A 167 16.60 1.96 2.41
C LEU A 167 15.41 1.40 3.19
N MET A 168 14.51 0.66 2.51
CA MET A 168 13.34 0.06 3.17
C MET A 168 13.76 -0.94 4.24
N ARG A 169 14.78 -1.75 3.97
CA ARG A 169 15.28 -2.71 4.95
C ARG A 169 15.95 -2.02 6.15
N ALA A 170 16.71 -0.97 5.95
CA ALA A 170 17.28 -0.17 7.03
C ALA A 170 16.19 0.42 7.94
N ASN A 171 15.08 0.89 7.37
CA ASN A 171 13.94 1.38 8.14
C ASN A 171 13.25 0.25 8.94
N ALA A 172 13.13 -0.95 8.37
CA ALA A 172 12.49 -2.10 8.99
C ALA A 172 13.30 -2.68 10.16
N CYS A 173 14.62 -2.61 10.14
CA CYS A 173 15.51 -3.15 11.19
C CYS A 173 15.15 -2.67 12.60
N THR A 174 14.57 -1.47 12.72
CA THR A 174 14.20 -0.86 13.99
C THR A 174 12.69 -0.95 14.30
N HIS A 175 11.89 -1.59 13.44
CA HIS A 175 10.46 -1.70 13.62
C HIS A 175 10.04 -3.11 14.06
N PRO A 176 9.53 -3.30 15.28
CA PRO A 176 9.29 -4.64 15.86
C PRO A 176 8.21 -5.45 15.11
N GLY A 177 7.34 -4.79 14.34
CA GLY A 177 6.29 -5.44 13.55
C GLY A 177 6.70 -5.81 12.14
N ALA A 178 7.91 -5.46 11.69
CA ALA A 178 8.38 -5.76 10.35
C ALA A 178 8.73 -7.24 10.19
N GLN A 179 8.38 -7.81 9.02
CA GLN A 179 8.66 -9.22 8.71
C GLN A 179 10.15 -9.49 8.54
N PHE A 180 10.90 -8.53 7.96
CA PHE A 180 12.34 -8.64 7.75
C PHE A 180 13.06 -7.52 8.48
N GLN A 181 13.94 -7.88 9.40
CA GLN A 181 14.66 -6.95 10.27
C GLN A 181 16.18 -7.00 10.12
N ASP A 182 16.72 -7.90 9.29
CA ASP A 182 18.15 -7.98 9.04
C ASP A 182 18.56 -7.04 7.91
N ALA A 183 19.58 -6.23 8.11
CA ALA A 183 20.08 -5.31 7.09
C ALA A 183 20.54 -6.07 5.84
N ILE A 184 20.40 -5.45 4.68
CA ILE A 184 20.89 -5.99 3.40
C ILE A 184 21.71 -4.95 2.66
N THR A 185 22.54 -5.42 1.75
CA THR A 185 23.40 -4.59 0.90
C THR A 185 22.98 -4.66 -0.56
N VAL A 186 23.40 -3.69 -1.37
CA VAL A 186 23.22 -3.73 -2.83
C VAL A 186 23.81 -5.01 -3.41
N ALA A 187 24.99 -5.46 -2.95
CA ALA A 187 25.62 -6.68 -3.44
C ALA A 187 24.76 -7.94 -3.19
N GLU A 188 24.12 -8.05 -2.03
CA GLU A 188 23.21 -9.16 -1.72
C GLU A 188 21.95 -9.13 -2.57
N ILE A 189 21.41 -7.93 -2.86
CA ILE A 189 20.26 -7.77 -3.76
C ILE A 189 20.64 -8.22 -5.16
N MET A 190 21.78 -7.75 -5.68
CA MET A 190 22.30 -8.13 -7.00
C MET A 190 22.57 -9.61 -7.14
N ALA A 191 23.01 -10.28 -6.07
CA ALA A 191 23.24 -11.72 -6.01
C ALA A 191 21.96 -12.54 -5.78
N SER A 192 20.84 -11.91 -5.44
CA SER A 192 19.59 -12.61 -5.15
C SER A 192 18.96 -13.20 -6.43
N LYS A 193 18.11 -14.22 -6.24
CA LYS A 193 17.51 -14.97 -7.35
C LYS A 193 16.73 -14.06 -8.29
N PRO A 194 16.95 -14.11 -9.63
CA PRO A 194 16.10 -13.44 -10.61
C PRO A 194 14.64 -13.92 -10.51
N VAL A 195 13.69 -12.97 -10.55
CA VAL A 195 12.25 -13.24 -10.54
C VAL A 195 11.64 -12.90 -11.90
N ALA A 196 11.85 -11.69 -12.37
CA ALA A 196 11.48 -11.21 -13.72
C ALA A 196 12.47 -10.10 -14.08
N MET A 197 13.47 -10.42 -14.87
CA MET A 197 14.54 -9.46 -15.18
C MET A 197 14.00 -8.09 -15.62
N PRO A 198 14.57 -6.98 -15.13
CA PRO A 198 15.78 -6.89 -14.29
C PRO A 198 15.53 -7.15 -12.79
N LEU A 199 14.28 -7.38 -12.36
CA LEU A 199 13.91 -7.54 -10.95
C LEU A 199 14.35 -8.88 -10.37
N LYS A 200 14.98 -8.82 -9.21
CA LYS A 200 15.40 -9.96 -8.40
C LYS A 200 14.52 -10.13 -7.17
N LEU A 201 14.72 -11.18 -6.42
CA LEU A 201 13.89 -11.53 -5.26
C LEU A 201 13.79 -10.39 -4.23
N LEU A 202 14.89 -9.70 -3.96
CA LEU A 202 14.93 -8.62 -2.97
C LEU A 202 14.46 -7.25 -3.52
N ASP A 203 14.18 -7.16 -4.84
CA ASP A 203 13.47 -6.03 -5.46
C ASP A 203 11.95 -6.13 -5.31
N CYS A 204 11.46 -7.28 -4.86
CA CYS A 204 10.04 -7.60 -4.75
C CYS A 204 9.60 -7.66 -3.29
N CYS A 205 8.42 -7.14 -3.00
CA CYS A 205 7.82 -7.31 -1.68
C CYS A 205 7.52 -8.80 -1.38
N PRO A 206 7.63 -9.24 -0.13
CA PRO A 206 7.21 -10.59 0.27
C PRO A 206 5.70 -10.76 0.19
N VAL A 207 5.25 -12.00 0.08
CA VAL A 207 3.86 -12.35 0.39
C VAL A 207 3.76 -12.58 1.90
N SER A 208 2.78 -11.95 2.54
CA SER A 208 2.58 -12.00 3.99
C SER A 208 1.13 -12.31 4.33
N ASP A 209 0.92 -12.75 5.56
CA ASP A 209 -0.37 -12.66 6.23
C ASP A 209 -0.34 -11.41 7.11
N GLY A 210 -1.47 -10.72 7.22
CA GLY A 210 -1.57 -9.55 8.07
C GLY A 210 -2.92 -8.86 7.95
N GLY A 211 -3.20 -7.97 8.89
CA GLY A 211 -4.36 -7.11 8.89
C GLY A 211 -4.00 -5.70 9.32
N ALA A 212 -4.67 -4.74 8.73
CA ALA A 212 -4.54 -3.32 9.04
C ALA A 212 -5.93 -2.68 9.12
N ALA A 213 -6.10 -1.79 10.08
CA ALA A 213 -7.32 -1.02 10.23
C ALA A 213 -7.02 0.37 10.77
N PHE A 214 -7.90 1.31 10.48
CA PHE A 214 -7.91 2.62 11.10
C PHE A 214 -9.32 3.17 11.15
N VAL A 215 -9.54 4.11 12.07
CA VAL A 215 -10.83 4.78 12.23
C VAL A 215 -10.72 6.21 11.71
N ILE A 216 -11.68 6.61 10.87
CA ILE A 216 -11.85 8.00 10.47
C ILE A 216 -13.10 8.54 11.15
N SER A 217 -12.93 9.59 11.96
CA SER A 217 -13.98 10.20 12.75
C SER A 217 -14.20 11.67 12.40
N ARG A 218 -15.42 12.13 12.64
CA ARG A 218 -15.81 13.55 12.50
C ARG A 218 -15.15 14.43 13.57
N GLU A 219 -15.00 13.90 14.75
CA GLU A 219 -14.41 14.59 15.89
C GLU A 219 -13.03 14.00 16.19
N ARG A 220 -12.14 14.85 16.66
CA ARG A 220 -10.84 14.40 17.14
C ARG A 220 -11.02 13.71 18.48
N THR A 221 -10.68 12.43 18.57
CA THR A 221 -10.66 11.69 19.82
C THR A 221 -9.24 11.73 20.39
N GLY A 222 -9.06 12.26 21.59
CA GLY A 222 -7.74 12.38 22.21
C GLY A 222 -6.81 13.41 21.55
N GLU A 223 -5.52 13.35 21.91
CA GLU A 223 -4.48 14.24 21.37
C GLU A 223 -3.94 13.80 20.01
N ALA A 224 -4.08 12.53 19.66
CA ALA A 224 -3.40 11.86 18.54
C ALA A 224 -4.10 11.97 17.17
N GLY A 225 -5.31 12.53 17.09
CA GLY A 225 -6.07 12.56 15.84
C GLY A 225 -5.38 13.36 14.71
N VAL A 226 -5.08 12.70 13.59
CA VAL A 226 -4.45 13.30 12.42
C VAL A 226 -5.52 13.77 11.45
N ARG A 227 -5.55 15.09 11.16
CA ARG A 227 -6.53 15.67 10.24
C ARG A 227 -6.24 15.28 8.81
N ILE A 228 -7.26 14.80 8.09
CA ILE A 228 -7.19 14.65 6.63
C ILE A 228 -7.41 16.03 5.99
N ARG A 229 -6.41 16.51 5.27
CA ARG A 229 -6.43 17.82 4.61
C ARG A 229 -7.01 17.77 3.21
N GLY A 230 -6.81 16.66 2.51
CA GLY A 230 -7.31 16.44 1.17
C GLY A 230 -6.95 15.07 0.65
N CYS A 231 -7.70 14.63 -0.33
CA CYS A 231 -7.54 13.36 -1.01
C CYS A 231 -7.81 13.56 -2.50
N ALA A 232 -7.17 12.75 -3.33
CA ALA A 232 -7.50 12.69 -4.75
C ALA A 232 -7.17 11.32 -5.32
N GLN A 233 -7.80 11.00 -6.44
CA GLN A 233 -7.63 9.75 -7.17
C GLN A 233 -7.62 10.04 -8.67
N ALA A 234 -6.84 9.24 -9.42
CA ALA A 234 -6.81 9.28 -10.87
C ALA A 234 -6.65 7.86 -11.41
N HIS A 235 -7.25 7.61 -12.56
CA HIS A 235 -7.11 6.37 -13.31
C HIS A 235 -6.74 6.72 -14.74
N THR A 236 -5.66 6.13 -15.26
CA THR A 236 -5.21 6.31 -16.65
C THR A 236 -5.45 5.05 -17.45
N HIS A 237 -5.04 3.91 -16.93
CA HIS A 237 -5.19 2.60 -17.55
C HIS A 237 -5.15 1.51 -16.47
N GLN A 238 -5.62 0.32 -16.80
CA GLN A 238 -5.50 -0.90 -15.99
C GLN A 238 -4.48 -1.86 -16.58
N HIS A 239 -4.48 -2.04 -17.89
CA HIS A 239 -3.67 -3.03 -18.58
C HIS A 239 -2.42 -2.39 -19.17
N VAL A 240 -1.30 -3.10 -19.14
CA VAL A 240 -0.03 -2.65 -19.73
C VAL A 240 -0.21 -2.39 -21.23
N THR A 241 -1.03 -3.20 -21.91
CA THR A 241 -1.36 -3.03 -23.34
C THR A 241 -2.17 -1.77 -23.65
N ALA A 242 -2.77 -1.14 -22.66
CA ALA A 242 -3.52 0.12 -22.78
C ALA A 242 -2.74 1.33 -22.24
N ALA A 243 -1.54 1.11 -21.71
CA ALA A 243 -0.72 2.18 -21.16
C ALA A 243 -0.25 3.13 -22.28
N PRO A 244 -0.37 4.46 -22.11
CA PRO A 244 0.17 5.42 -23.07
C PRO A 244 1.70 5.36 -23.13
N GLY A 245 2.34 5.03 -22.02
CA GLY A 245 3.77 4.77 -21.87
C GLY A 245 4.01 3.89 -20.63
N LEU A 246 5.01 3.01 -20.67
CA LEU A 246 5.31 2.10 -19.55
C LEU A 246 5.90 2.83 -18.35
N SER A 247 6.39 4.04 -18.51
CA SER A 247 6.93 4.90 -17.44
C SER A 247 5.91 5.91 -16.90
N GLU A 248 4.62 5.78 -17.26
CA GLU A 248 3.56 6.70 -16.84
C GLU A 248 2.56 5.98 -15.92
N LEU A 249 2.55 6.32 -14.62
CA LEU A 249 1.64 5.69 -13.63
C LEU A 249 0.37 6.51 -13.36
N GLY A 250 0.30 7.77 -13.79
CA GLY A 250 -0.83 8.66 -13.52
C GLY A 250 -0.92 9.19 -12.08
N ALA A 251 0.04 8.88 -11.21
CA ALA A 251 0.11 9.43 -9.85
C ALA A 251 0.29 10.95 -9.86
N GLU A 252 0.95 11.49 -10.88
CA GLU A 252 1.11 12.93 -11.13
C GLU A 252 -0.25 13.66 -11.20
N ILE A 253 -1.26 13.05 -11.81
CA ILE A 253 -2.62 13.63 -11.90
C ILE A 253 -3.26 13.68 -10.51
N SER A 254 -3.12 12.62 -9.72
CA SER A 254 -3.72 12.55 -8.38
C SER A 254 -3.06 13.55 -7.42
N ILE A 255 -1.74 13.69 -7.45
CA ILE A 255 -1.04 14.66 -6.58
C ILE A 255 -1.36 16.10 -6.97
N ALA A 256 -1.47 16.41 -8.27
CA ALA A 256 -1.87 17.73 -8.74
C ALA A 256 -3.25 18.12 -8.19
N ARG A 257 -4.24 17.24 -8.27
CA ARG A 257 -5.58 17.43 -7.72
C ARG A 257 -5.57 17.58 -6.19
N ALA A 258 -4.80 16.76 -5.48
CA ALA A 258 -4.71 16.84 -4.02
C ALA A 258 -4.09 18.18 -3.57
N ARG A 259 -3.08 18.67 -4.28
CA ARG A 259 -2.47 19.97 -4.04
C ARG A 259 -3.44 21.12 -4.33
N GLU A 260 -4.17 21.07 -5.42
CA GLU A 260 -5.20 22.05 -5.75
C GLU A 260 -6.26 22.13 -4.64
N ALA A 261 -6.77 20.97 -4.19
CA ALA A 261 -7.77 20.90 -3.13
C ALA A 261 -7.29 21.41 -1.77
N THR A 262 -5.98 21.30 -1.48
CA THR A 262 -5.42 21.65 -0.16
C THR A 262 -4.69 22.98 -0.13
N GLY A 263 -4.26 23.49 -1.27
CA GLY A 263 -3.37 24.65 -1.38
C GLY A 263 -1.93 24.36 -0.88
N LEU A 264 -1.57 23.11 -0.61
CA LEU A 264 -0.24 22.72 -0.11
C LEU A 264 0.75 22.54 -1.26
N ALA A 265 1.99 22.98 -1.05
CA ALA A 265 3.12 22.70 -1.93
C ALA A 265 3.81 21.37 -1.50
N ILE A 266 4.54 20.75 -2.42
CA ILE A 266 5.37 19.55 -2.09
C ILE A 266 6.41 19.89 -1.02
N SER A 267 6.94 21.11 -1.00
CA SER A 267 7.88 21.59 0.02
C SER A 267 7.29 21.64 1.44
N ASP A 268 5.96 21.61 1.58
CA ASP A 268 5.29 21.57 2.88
C ASP A 268 5.22 20.17 3.47
N VAL A 269 5.46 19.15 2.65
CA VAL A 269 5.46 17.74 3.08
C VAL A 269 6.73 17.47 3.91
N ARG A 270 6.58 16.80 5.05
CA ARG A 270 7.67 16.46 5.99
C ARG A 270 7.91 14.97 6.14
N TYR A 271 7.05 14.15 5.61
CA TYR A 271 7.09 12.69 5.66
C TYR A 271 6.33 12.12 4.49
N ALA A 272 6.82 11.07 3.90
CA ALA A 272 6.14 10.36 2.81
C ALA A 272 5.92 8.89 3.16
N ALA A 273 4.70 8.41 2.96
CA ALA A 273 4.35 6.99 2.96
C ALA A 273 3.88 6.64 1.56
N ILE A 274 4.66 5.85 0.83
CA ILE A 274 4.46 5.57 -0.59
C ILE A 274 4.45 4.06 -0.80
N TYR A 275 3.55 3.61 -1.68
CA TYR A 275 3.43 2.21 -2.08
C TYR A 275 4.72 1.72 -2.77
N ASP A 276 5.27 0.62 -2.28
CA ASP A 276 6.57 0.08 -2.69
C ASP A 276 6.54 -1.44 -2.89
N SER A 277 5.57 -1.93 -3.68
CA SER A 277 5.47 -3.36 -3.99
C SER A 277 6.71 -3.92 -4.71
N PHE A 278 7.42 -3.06 -5.45
CA PHE A 278 8.70 -3.32 -6.11
C PHE A 278 9.57 -2.08 -6.00
N THR A 279 10.87 -2.23 -6.09
CA THR A 279 11.82 -1.10 -6.08
C THR A 279 11.52 -0.10 -7.19
N ILE A 280 11.19 -0.56 -8.39
CA ILE A 280 10.77 0.29 -9.52
C ILE A 280 9.50 1.10 -9.22
N THR A 281 8.51 0.52 -8.52
CA THR A 281 7.28 1.23 -8.17
C THR A 281 7.59 2.43 -7.29
N LEU A 282 8.44 2.23 -6.28
CA LEU A 282 8.84 3.30 -5.38
C LEU A 282 9.61 4.40 -6.11
N ALA A 283 10.54 4.03 -6.99
CA ALA A 283 11.30 4.99 -7.79
C ALA A 283 10.38 5.91 -8.60
N MET A 284 9.48 5.30 -9.38
CA MET A 284 8.56 6.04 -10.26
C MET A 284 7.57 6.90 -9.46
N LEU A 285 7.02 6.39 -8.35
CA LEU A 285 6.07 7.17 -7.53
C LEU A 285 6.75 8.37 -6.86
N LEU A 286 8.00 8.24 -6.41
CA LEU A 286 8.76 9.39 -5.88
C LEU A 286 8.89 10.52 -6.92
N GLU A 287 9.08 10.15 -8.17
CA GLU A 287 9.24 11.08 -9.28
C GLU A 287 7.90 11.67 -9.73
N ASP A 288 6.86 10.84 -9.88
CA ASP A 288 5.50 11.30 -10.20
C ASP A 288 4.94 12.27 -9.16
N LEU A 289 5.24 12.03 -7.88
CA LEU A 289 4.83 12.91 -6.79
C LEU A 289 5.65 14.19 -6.67
N GLY A 290 6.70 14.36 -7.51
CA GLY A 290 7.57 15.53 -7.50
C GLY A 290 8.56 15.56 -6.33
N LEU A 291 8.81 14.41 -5.69
CA LEU A 291 9.79 14.28 -4.61
C LEU A 291 11.23 14.06 -5.15
N ALA A 292 11.34 13.68 -6.42
CA ALA A 292 12.60 13.61 -7.17
C ALA A 292 12.36 13.99 -8.64
N GLY A 293 13.40 14.37 -9.36
CA GLY A 293 13.38 14.51 -10.81
C GLY A 293 13.34 13.13 -11.48
N ARG A 294 12.94 13.06 -12.77
CA ARG A 294 12.91 11.81 -13.55
C ARG A 294 14.30 11.19 -13.63
N GLY A 295 14.44 9.93 -13.24
CA GLY A 295 15.71 9.19 -13.16
C GLY A 295 16.62 9.58 -11.98
N GLU A 296 16.20 10.48 -11.10
CA GLU A 296 17.04 11.00 -10.00
C GLU A 296 16.71 10.42 -8.63
N ALA A 297 15.63 9.65 -8.49
CA ALA A 297 15.17 9.18 -7.19
C ALA A 297 16.24 8.34 -6.46
N ALA A 298 16.95 7.44 -7.16
CA ALA A 298 18.02 6.64 -6.58
C ALA A 298 19.21 7.49 -6.07
N ALA A 299 19.59 8.52 -6.81
CA ALA A 299 20.65 9.45 -6.38
C ALA A 299 20.27 10.16 -5.06
N ARG A 300 19.00 10.54 -4.89
CA ARG A 300 18.50 11.13 -3.63
C ARG A 300 18.48 10.12 -2.49
N VAL A 301 18.17 8.84 -2.76
CA VAL A 301 18.28 7.77 -1.76
C VAL A 301 19.73 7.66 -1.28
N ARG A 302 20.71 7.54 -2.19
CA ARG A 302 22.13 7.47 -1.84
C ARG A 302 22.62 8.70 -1.07
N ALA A 303 22.10 9.87 -1.38
CA ALA A 303 22.41 11.11 -0.64
C ALA A 303 21.76 11.18 0.76
N GLY A 304 21.00 10.15 1.18
CA GLY A 304 20.34 10.11 2.48
C GLY A 304 19.11 11.01 2.61
N HIS A 305 18.63 11.59 1.50
CA HIS A 305 17.48 12.51 1.51
C HIS A 305 16.21 11.89 2.09
N PHE A 306 15.99 10.60 1.82
CA PHE A 306 14.82 9.84 2.23
C PHE A 306 15.05 8.94 3.48
N SER A 307 16.24 9.02 4.09
CA SER A 307 16.52 8.28 5.32
C SER A 307 15.65 8.77 6.48
N ARG A 308 15.58 8.00 7.56
CA ARG A 308 14.78 8.33 8.76
C ARG A 308 15.10 9.73 9.30
N ASP A 309 16.37 10.13 9.26
CA ASP A 309 16.87 11.43 9.72
C ASP A 309 17.15 12.40 8.56
N GLY A 310 16.73 12.04 7.35
CA GLY A 310 16.89 12.86 6.16
C GLY A 310 15.87 14.00 6.06
N ALA A 311 15.99 14.78 5.00
CA ALA A 311 15.12 15.94 4.78
C ALA A 311 13.64 15.54 4.54
N MET A 312 13.40 14.32 4.00
CA MET A 312 12.08 13.77 3.70
C MET A 312 12.03 12.28 4.10
N PRO A 313 11.83 11.94 5.39
CA PRO A 313 11.71 10.55 5.81
C PRO A 313 10.64 9.79 5.00
N LEU A 314 10.99 8.61 4.51
CA LEU A 314 10.16 7.79 3.64
C LEU A 314 9.92 6.43 4.27
N ASN A 315 8.65 5.97 4.33
CA ASN A 315 8.28 4.61 4.75
C ASN A 315 9.08 4.12 5.98
N THR A 316 9.14 4.91 7.05
CA THR A 316 10.04 4.67 8.20
C THR A 316 9.77 3.37 8.96
N HIS A 317 8.73 2.62 8.58
CA HIS A 317 8.42 1.27 9.07
C HIS A 317 9.03 0.16 8.20
N GLY A 318 9.56 0.48 7.02
CA GLY A 318 10.16 -0.48 6.10
C GLY A 318 9.39 -0.76 4.82
N GLY A 319 8.25 -0.09 4.62
CA GLY A 319 7.41 -0.25 3.42
C GLY A 319 6.89 -1.68 3.21
N LEU A 320 6.32 -1.94 2.06
CA LEU A 320 5.89 -3.28 1.66
C LEU A 320 7.09 -4.21 1.43
N LEU A 321 8.22 -3.65 0.95
CA LEU A 321 9.45 -4.39 0.65
C LEU A 321 10.05 -5.10 1.88
N SER A 322 9.81 -4.59 3.09
CA SER A 322 10.44 -5.15 4.28
C SER A 322 9.50 -5.33 5.48
N TYR A 323 8.48 -4.47 5.64
CA TYR A 323 7.47 -4.68 6.67
C TYR A 323 6.58 -5.89 6.34
N GLY A 324 6.10 -5.98 5.09
CA GLY A 324 5.30 -7.07 4.58
C GLY A 324 4.15 -6.59 3.67
N HIS A 325 3.64 -7.50 2.86
CA HIS A 325 2.56 -7.24 1.90
C HIS A 325 1.54 -8.38 1.94
N CYS A 326 0.34 -8.15 2.45
CA CYS A 326 -0.79 -9.08 2.43
C CYS A 326 -1.74 -8.85 1.27
#